data_60a76400f0118a9209c2a9755c4f8085
#
_entry.id   60a76400f0118a9209c2a9755c4f8085
#
_cell.length_a   1.000
_cell.length_b   1.000
_cell.length_c   1.000
_cell.angle_alpha   90.00
_cell.angle_beta   90.00
_cell.angle_gamma   90.00
#
_symmetry.space_group_name_H-M   'P 1'
#
loop_
_entity.id
_entity.type
_entity.pdbx_description
1 polymer ?
#
loop_
_entity_poly.entity_id
_entity_poly.type
_entity_poly.pdbx_seq_one_letter_code
_entity_poly.pdbx_strand_id
1 'polypeptide(L)'
;MRLHDWDNFYVIVGSSAAALTGLQFVVIALGAEVASLRDPTAVEAFGTPTIVHFCCVLTIGALVSVPGQTPFTLGSLFTFLGIAGVIYTIRTAHRAKLQSGYEPVLEDWLWHVAFPFGTYAALLITGASAFLYPAGALYFVAGVALSLLFIGIHNAWDSAVYISTRGRD
;
A
#
# COMPACT_ATOMS: atom_id res chain seq x y z
N MET A 1 -2.88 -8.21 25.31
CA MET A 1 -3.17 -7.32 24.16
C MET A 1 -4.68 -7.10 24.14
N ARG A 2 -5.13 -5.84 24.26
CA ARG A 2 -6.56 -5.53 24.21
C ARG A 2 -6.91 -5.08 22.79
N LEU A 3 -7.29 -6.01 21.92
CA LEU A 3 -7.64 -5.70 20.54
C LEU A 3 -8.86 -4.79 20.44
N HIS A 4 -9.83 -4.97 21.31
CA HIS A 4 -11.05 -4.16 21.35
C HIS A 4 -10.79 -2.64 21.41
N ASP A 5 -9.70 -2.20 22.04
CA ASP A 5 -9.35 -0.76 22.13
C ASP A 5 -8.97 -0.19 20.74
N TRP A 6 -8.71 -1.06 19.76
CA TRP A 6 -8.27 -0.73 18.41
C TRP A 6 -9.34 -0.89 17.33
N ASP A 7 -10.51 -1.46 17.67
CA ASP A 7 -11.55 -1.81 16.71
C ASP A 7 -11.94 -0.62 15.83
N ASN A 8 -12.25 0.53 16.45
CA ASN A 8 -12.64 1.74 15.70
C ASN A 8 -11.54 2.23 14.76
N PHE A 9 -10.29 2.20 15.19
CA PHE A 9 -9.16 2.64 14.37
C PHE A 9 -9.02 1.77 13.12
N TYR A 10 -8.98 0.46 13.28
CA TYR A 10 -8.76 -0.46 12.16
C TYR A 10 -9.97 -0.57 11.24
N VAL A 11 -11.20 -0.42 11.76
CA VAL A 11 -12.42 -0.32 10.96
C VAL A 11 -12.38 0.95 10.09
N ILE A 12 -12.04 2.11 10.67
CA ILE A 12 -11.96 3.39 9.93
C ILE A 12 -10.90 3.30 8.84
N VAL A 13 -9.67 2.88 9.18
CA VAL A 13 -8.55 2.85 8.25
C VAL A 13 -8.77 1.81 7.15
N GLY A 14 -9.25 0.62 7.50
CA GLY A 14 -9.58 -0.44 6.55
C GLY A 14 -10.71 -0.05 5.60
N SER A 15 -11.79 0.57 6.11
CA SER A 15 -12.91 1.05 5.28
C SER A 15 -12.48 2.18 4.36
N SER A 16 -11.62 3.10 4.84
CA SER A 16 -11.05 4.16 4.00
C SER A 16 -10.21 3.59 2.87
N ALA A 17 -9.38 2.59 3.14
CA ALA A 17 -8.58 1.91 2.12
C ALA A 17 -9.47 1.19 1.08
N ALA A 18 -10.55 0.54 1.52
CA ALA A 18 -11.52 -0.09 0.61
C ALA A 18 -12.18 0.92 -0.32
N ALA A 19 -12.64 2.06 0.21
CA ALA A 19 -13.24 3.13 -0.58
C ALA A 19 -12.24 3.71 -1.59
N LEU A 20 -11.00 3.97 -1.17
CA LEU A 20 -9.93 4.48 -2.04
C LEU A 20 -9.55 3.47 -3.14
N THR A 21 -9.57 2.16 -2.84
CA THR A 21 -9.40 1.12 -3.86
C THR A 21 -10.47 1.23 -4.95
N GLY A 22 -11.74 1.39 -4.57
CA GLY A 22 -12.83 1.57 -5.52
C GLY A 22 -12.67 2.84 -6.37
N LEU A 23 -12.27 3.96 -5.76
CA LEU A 23 -11.99 5.21 -6.47
C LEU A 23 -10.81 5.06 -7.43
N GLN A 24 -9.77 4.30 -7.07
CA GLN A 24 -8.63 4.05 -7.94
C GLN A 24 -9.02 3.29 -9.22
N PHE A 25 -9.98 2.37 -9.15
CA PHE A 25 -10.53 1.74 -10.36
C PHE A 25 -11.20 2.73 -11.29
N VAL A 26 -11.89 3.74 -10.74
CA VAL A 26 -12.49 4.82 -11.55
C VAL A 26 -11.39 5.64 -12.24
N VAL A 27 -10.33 6.00 -11.52
CA VAL A 27 -9.18 6.74 -12.07
C VAL A 27 -8.53 5.96 -13.22
N ILE A 28 -8.33 4.64 -13.05
CA ILE A 28 -7.77 3.77 -14.10
C ILE A 28 -8.72 3.69 -15.30
N ALA A 29 -10.02 3.55 -15.06
CA ALA A 29 -11.01 3.49 -16.15
C ALA A 29 -11.05 4.78 -16.98
N LEU A 30 -11.02 5.94 -16.33
CA LEU A 30 -10.94 7.23 -17.00
C LEU A 30 -9.60 7.41 -17.73
N GLY A 31 -8.50 6.91 -17.16
CA GLY A 31 -7.18 6.95 -17.77
C GLY A 31 -7.05 6.08 -19.02
N ALA A 32 -7.87 5.04 -19.16
CA ALA A 32 -7.84 4.14 -20.32
C ALA A 32 -8.17 4.86 -21.65
N GLU A 33 -8.81 6.02 -21.61
CA GLU A 33 -9.08 6.86 -22.77
C GLU A 33 -7.84 7.69 -23.18
N VAL A 34 -6.87 7.89 -22.29
CA VAL A 34 -5.65 8.64 -22.55
C VAL A 34 -4.63 7.74 -23.25
N ALA A 35 -4.20 8.13 -24.47
CA ALA A 35 -3.36 7.30 -25.34
C ALA A 35 -2.03 6.86 -24.67
N SER A 36 -1.43 7.71 -23.81
CA SER A 36 -0.19 7.42 -23.09
C SER A 36 -0.35 6.38 -21.97
N LEU A 37 -1.57 6.10 -21.51
CA LEU A 37 -1.88 5.09 -20.50
C LEU A 37 -2.40 3.78 -21.09
N ARG A 38 -2.45 3.67 -22.43
CA ARG A 38 -2.72 2.40 -23.12
C ARG A 38 -1.54 1.43 -23.09
N ASP A 39 -0.36 1.92 -22.64
CA ASP A 39 0.79 1.05 -22.42
C ASP A 39 0.55 0.25 -21.11
N PRO A 40 0.39 -1.07 -21.18
CA PRO A 40 0.20 -1.92 -20.00
C PRO A 40 1.33 -1.78 -18.99
N THR A 41 2.55 -1.47 -19.44
CA THR A 41 3.72 -1.32 -18.57
C THR A 41 3.62 -0.08 -17.67
N ALA A 42 3.00 1.01 -18.17
CA ALA A 42 2.77 2.22 -17.38
C ALA A 42 1.72 1.98 -16.28
N VAL A 43 0.63 1.29 -16.58
CA VAL A 43 -0.39 0.93 -15.58
C VAL A 43 0.18 -0.02 -14.52
N GLU A 44 0.99 -1.00 -14.93
CA GLU A 44 1.66 -1.92 -14.01
C GLU A 44 2.70 -1.23 -13.12
N ALA A 45 3.39 -0.21 -13.63
CA ALA A 45 4.43 0.49 -12.87
C ALA A 45 3.87 1.51 -11.86
N PHE A 46 2.78 2.21 -12.19
CA PHE A 46 2.29 3.34 -11.41
C PHE A 46 0.89 3.13 -10.81
N GLY A 47 -0.01 2.43 -11.48
CA GLY A 47 -1.37 2.18 -10.98
C GLY A 47 -1.46 1.00 -10.03
N THR A 48 -0.80 -0.10 -10.36
CA THR A 48 -0.87 -1.34 -9.56
C THR A 48 -0.29 -1.20 -8.15
N PRO A 49 0.85 -0.51 -7.90
CA PRO A 49 1.37 -0.33 -6.55
C PRO A 49 0.40 0.37 -5.59
N THR A 50 -0.30 1.39 -6.06
CA THR A 50 -1.31 2.12 -5.29
C THR A 50 -2.40 1.19 -4.76
N ILE A 51 -2.96 0.34 -5.64
CA ILE A 51 -3.99 -0.63 -5.27
C ILE A 51 -3.44 -1.65 -4.26
N VAL A 52 -2.21 -2.13 -4.47
CA VAL A 52 -1.57 -3.10 -3.55
C VAL A 52 -1.40 -2.51 -2.15
N HIS A 53 -1.02 -1.23 -2.03
CA HIS A 53 -0.90 -0.56 -0.73
C HIS A 53 -2.27 -0.44 -0.04
N PHE A 54 -3.32 -0.01 -0.73
CA PHE A 54 -4.67 0.05 -0.18
C PHE A 54 -5.20 -1.33 0.21
N CYS A 55 -5.00 -2.35 -0.63
CA CYS A 55 -5.38 -3.73 -0.31
C CYS A 55 -4.65 -4.26 0.93
N CYS A 56 -3.37 -3.92 1.11
CA CYS A 56 -2.63 -4.30 2.30
C CYS A 56 -3.24 -3.65 3.57
N VAL A 57 -3.58 -2.37 3.52
CA VAL A 57 -4.22 -1.64 4.64
C VAL A 57 -5.58 -2.25 4.96
N LEU A 58 -6.42 -2.51 3.93
CA LEU A 58 -7.69 -3.20 4.09
C LEU A 58 -7.50 -4.56 4.76
N THR A 59 -6.52 -5.34 4.31
CA THR A 59 -6.22 -6.67 4.86
C THR A 59 -5.78 -6.58 6.32
N ILE A 60 -4.91 -5.62 6.68
CA ILE A 60 -4.51 -5.38 8.07
C ILE A 60 -5.74 -5.08 8.93
N GLY A 61 -6.61 -4.17 8.49
CA GLY A 61 -7.84 -3.81 9.20
C GLY A 61 -8.76 -5.00 9.40
N ALA A 62 -9.00 -5.78 8.35
CA ALA A 62 -9.82 -6.98 8.40
C ALA A 62 -9.23 -8.04 9.35
N LEU A 63 -7.92 -8.31 9.28
CA LEU A 63 -7.26 -9.31 10.13
C LEU A 63 -7.32 -8.96 11.61
N VAL A 64 -7.11 -7.68 11.96
CA VAL A 64 -7.20 -7.24 13.37
C VAL A 64 -8.64 -7.35 13.90
N SER A 65 -9.63 -7.17 13.03
CA SER A 65 -11.05 -7.25 13.39
C SER A 65 -11.59 -8.67 13.51
N VAL A 66 -10.82 -9.71 13.13
CA VAL A 66 -11.25 -11.12 13.29
C VAL A 66 -11.29 -11.48 14.77
N PRO A 67 -12.40 -12.04 15.29
CA PRO A 67 -12.48 -12.45 16.69
C PRO A 67 -11.48 -13.55 17.04
N GLY A 68 -11.00 -13.54 18.29
CA GLY A 68 -10.13 -14.61 18.80
C GLY A 68 -8.67 -14.55 18.35
N GLN A 69 -8.24 -13.45 17.75
CA GLN A 69 -6.83 -13.27 17.37
C GLN A 69 -5.88 -13.33 18.57
N THR A 70 -4.78 -14.03 18.36
CA THR A 70 -3.70 -14.13 19.33
C THR A 70 -2.48 -13.34 18.85
N PRO A 71 -1.51 -13.02 19.75
CA PRO A 71 -0.25 -12.43 19.33
C PRO A 71 0.50 -13.30 18.31
N PHE A 72 0.36 -14.63 18.42
CA PHE A 72 0.97 -15.56 17.48
C PHE A 72 0.36 -15.44 16.08
N THR A 73 -0.98 -15.49 15.97
CA THR A 73 -1.67 -15.41 14.67
C THR A 73 -1.43 -14.07 14.00
N LEU A 74 -1.58 -12.95 14.70
CA LEU A 74 -1.35 -11.62 14.14
C LEU A 74 0.13 -11.39 13.78
N GLY A 75 1.06 -11.80 14.66
CA GLY A 75 2.49 -11.69 14.39
C GLY A 75 2.90 -12.45 13.13
N SER A 76 2.39 -13.69 12.96
CA SER A 76 2.65 -14.50 11.76
C SER A 76 2.07 -13.86 10.50
N LEU A 77 0.84 -13.35 10.56
CA LEU A 77 0.17 -12.70 9.43
C LEU A 77 0.88 -11.39 9.03
N PHE A 78 1.25 -10.55 9.99
CA PHE A 78 1.99 -9.31 9.68
C PHE A 78 3.39 -9.59 9.15
N THR A 79 4.08 -10.61 9.66
CA THR A 79 5.36 -11.07 9.12
C THR A 79 5.20 -11.50 7.66
N PHE A 80 4.19 -12.31 7.36
CA PHE A 80 3.91 -12.75 5.99
C PHE A 80 3.60 -11.58 5.06
N LEU A 81 2.72 -10.66 5.47
CA LEU A 81 2.38 -9.45 4.69
C LEU A 81 3.61 -8.56 4.48
N GLY A 82 4.46 -8.41 5.51
CA GLY A 82 5.70 -7.67 5.42
C GLY A 82 6.68 -8.27 4.40
N ILE A 83 6.88 -9.60 4.43
CA ILE A 83 7.71 -10.32 3.45
C ILE A 83 7.15 -10.13 2.04
N ALA A 84 5.85 -10.35 1.87
CA ALA A 84 5.20 -10.21 0.57
C ALA A 84 5.34 -8.79 0.02
N GLY A 85 5.15 -7.76 0.88
CA GLY A 85 5.29 -6.36 0.52
C GLY A 85 6.72 -5.97 0.16
N VAL A 86 7.73 -6.43 0.90
CA VAL A 86 9.15 -6.21 0.59
C VAL A 86 9.50 -6.83 -0.78
N ILE A 87 9.10 -8.09 -1.01
CA ILE A 87 9.34 -8.76 -2.30
C ILE A 87 8.64 -8.00 -3.42
N TYR A 88 7.39 -7.58 -3.20
CA TYR A 88 6.64 -6.80 -4.17
C TYR A 88 7.35 -5.50 -4.53
N THR A 89 7.80 -4.73 -3.54
CA THR A 89 8.49 -3.44 -3.76
C THR A 89 9.81 -3.62 -4.50
N ILE A 90 10.58 -4.67 -4.20
CA ILE A 90 11.82 -4.99 -4.93
C ILE A 90 11.51 -5.29 -6.39
N ARG A 91 10.44 -6.05 -6.67
CA ARG A 91 10.00 -6.34 -8.06
C ARG A 91 9.56 -5.08 -8.79
N THR A 92 8.82 -4.19 -8.12
CA THR A 92 8.40 -2.90 -8.67
C THR A 92 9.62 -2.03 -9.01
N ALA A 93 10.59 -1.94 -8.11
CA ALA A 93 11.84 -1.22 -8.37
C ALA A 93 12.62 -1.78 -9.56
N HIS A 94 12.66 -3.11 -9.69
CA HIS A 94 13.31 -3.75 -10.84
C HIS A 94 12.59 -3.45 -12.15
N ARG A 95 11.27 -3.51 -12.18
CA ARG A 95 10.45 -3.14 -13.36
C ARG A 95 10.62 -1.68 -13.73
N ALA A 96 10.62 -0.77 -12.76
CA ALA A 96 10.83 0.65 -12.99
C ALA A 96 12.19 0.97 -13.63
N LYS A 97 13.23 0.17 -13.36
CA LYS A 97 14.54 0.29 -14.01
C LYS A 97 14.59 -0.23 -15.44
N LEU A 98 13.71 -1.17 -15.79
CA LEU A 98 13.71 -1.82 -17.11
C LEU A 98 12.87 -1.08 -18.15
N GLN A 99 11.98 -0.19 -17.74
CA GLN A 99 11.17 0.59 -18.67
C GLN A 99 12.03 1.65 -19.36
N SER A 100 11.83 1.85 -20.67
CA SER A 100 12.61 2.79 -21.49
C SER A 100 11.83 4.04 -21.91
N GLY A 101 10.54 4.15 -21.53
CA GLY A 101 9.66 5.22 -21.99
C GLY A 101 9.61 6.45 -21.08
N TYR A 102 10.14 6.39 -19.86
CA TYR A 102 10.12 7.48 -18.89
C TYR A 102 11.37 7.42 -18.00
N GLU A 103 12.00 8.57 -17.80
CA GLU A 103 13.10 8.69 -16.83
C GLU A 103 12.53 9.06 -15.45
N PRO A 104 12.51 8.11 -14.47
CA PRO A 104 11.94 8.37 -13.16
C PRO A 104 12.74 9.44 -12.42
N VAL A 105 12.08 10.47 -11.92
CA VAL A 105 12.69 11.49 -11.06
C VAL A 105 12.86 10.97 -9.63
N LEU A 106 13.62 11.71 -8.81
CA LEU A 106 13.89 11.31 -7.41
C LEU A 106 12.58 11.09 -6.62
N GLU A 107 11.57 11.89 -6.87
CA GLU A 107 10.25 11.80 -6.22
C GLU A 107 9.58 10.45 -6.49
N ASP A 108 9.62 9.96 -7.75
CA ASP A 108 9.11 8.64 -8.11
C ASP A 108 9.81 7.52 -7.33
N TRP A 109 11.13 7.59 -7.18
CA TRP A 109 11.90 6.62 -6.42
C TRP A 109 11.56 6.63 -4.93
N LEU A 110 11.28 7.79 -4.37
CA LEU A 110 10.89 7.92 -2.96
C LEU A 110 9.50 7.33 -2.72
N TRP A 111 8.51 7.74 -3.50
CA TRP A 111 7.11 7.37 -3.25
C TRP A 111 6.72 5.98 -3.75
N HIS A 112 7.37 5.48 -4.81
CA HIS A 112 7.04 4.16 -5.36
C HIS A 112 7.97 3.04 -4.88
N VAL A 113 9.16 3.38 -4.32
CA VAL A 113 10.14 2.38 -3.91
C VAL A 113 10.59 2.56 -2.46
N ALA A 114 11.20 3.69 -2.10
CA ALA A 114 11.87 3.84 -0.81
C ALA A 114 10.90 3.84 0.37
N PHE A 115 9.85 4.64 0.32
CA PHE A 115 8.84 4.69 1.39
C PHE A 115 8.06 3.38 1.51
N PRO A 116 7.51 2.78 0.42
CA PRO A 116 6.87 1.46 0.52
C PRO A 116 7.80 0.39 1.07
N PHE A 117 9.05 0.32 0.60
CA PHE A 117 10.03 -0.64 1.09
C PHE A 117 10.25 -0.49 2.59
N GLY A 118 10.52 0.73 3.07
CA GLY A 118 10.70 1.01 4.50
C GLY A 118 9.47 0.64 5.33
N THR A 119 8.28 0.93 4.81
CA THR A 119 7.01 0.64 5.50
C THR A 119 6.74 -0.87 5.58
N TYR A 120 6.96 -1.63 4.49
CA TYR A 120 6.81 -3.09 4.53
C TYR A 120 7.90 -3.77 5.36
N ALA A 121 9.13 -3.26 5.35
CA ALA A 121 10.20 -3.72 6.24
C ALA A 121 9.83 -3.47 7.72
N ALA A 122 9.25 -2.32 8.04
CA ALA A 122 8.72 -2.03 9.37
C ALA A 122 7.59 -3.01 9.76
N LEU A 123 6.68 -3.35 8.84
CA LEU A 123 5.63 -4.35 9.08
C LEU A 123 6.22 -5.72 9.37
N LEU A 124 7.22 -6.15 8.59
CA LEU A 124 7.93 -7.41 8.80
C LEU A 124 8.58 -7.48 10.18
N ILE A 125 9.34 -6.44 10.57
CA ILE A 125 10.01 -6.35 11.86
C ILE A 125 8.98 -6.35 12.99
N THR A 126 7.90 -5.58 12.84
CA THR A 126 6.82 -5.48 13.83
C THR A 126 6.12 -6.82 13.98
N GLY A 127 5.81 -7.52 12.90
CA GLY A 127 5.20 -8.85 12.93
C GLY A 127 6.09 -9.85 13.66
N ALA A 128 7.39 -9.87 13.34
CA ALA A 128 8.36 -10.73 14.02
C ALA A 128 8.53 -10.39 15.51
N SER A 129 8.45 -9.11 15.89
CA SER A 129 8.57 -8.69 17.30
C SER A 129 7.27 -8.84 18.09
N ALA A 130 6.12 -9.03 17.45
CA ALA A 130 4.81 -9.15 18.10
C ALA A 130 4.72 -10.37 19.03
N PHE A 131 5.54 -11.39 18.80
CA PHE A 131 5.65 -12.56 19.68
C PHE A 131 6.20 -12.19 21.07
N LEU A 132 7.07 -11.18 21.12
CA LEU A 132 7.71 -10.73 22.36
C LEU A 132 7.01 -9.51 22.98
N TYR A 133 6.53 -8.59 22.14
CA TYR A 133 5.96 -7.29 22.55
C TYR A 133 4.60 -7.03 21.89
N PRO A 134 3.57 -7.86 22.18
CA PRO A 134 2.30 -7.80 21.43
C PRO A 134 1.51 -6.49 21.62
N ALA A 135 1.63 -5.82 22.76
CA ALA A 135 0.93 -4.56 23.00
C ALA A 135 1.54 -3.40 22.20
N GLY A 136 2.86 -3.34 22.10
CA GLY A 136 3.57 -2.33 21.31
C GLY A 136 3.40 -2.54 19.81
N ALA A 137 3.31 -3.79 19.36
CA ALA A 137 3.19 -4.11 17.93
C ALA A 137 1.99 -3.45 17.28
N LEU A 138 0.84 -3.33 17.95
CA LEU A 138 -0.35 -2.70 17.38
C LEU A 138 -0.15 -1.21 17.05
N TYR A 139 0.60 -0.48 17.86
CA TYR A 139 0.93 0.93 17.56
C TYR A 139 1.79 1.05 16.31
N PHE A 140 2.79 0.17 16.17
CA PHE A 140 3.64 0.17 14.97
C PHE A 140 2.86 -0.27 13.73
N VAL A 141 1.99 -1.28 13.84
CA VAL A 141 1.11 -1.69 12.72
C VAL A 141 0.14 -0.57 12.34
N ALA A 142 -0.38 0.19 13.31
CA ALA A 142 -1.19 1.37 13.03
C ALA A 142 -0.39 2.43 12.25
N GLY A 143 0.85 2.71 12.65
CA GLY A 143 1.75 3.60 11.92
C GLY A 143 2.02 3.10 10.49
N VAL A 144 2.27 1.81 10.32
CA VAL A 144 2.45 1.17 9.00
C VAL A 144 1.19 1.33 8.13
N ALA A 145 0.01 1.03 8.69
CA ALA A 145 -1.26 1.16 7.96
C ALA A 145 -1.50 2.59 7.48
N LEU A 146 -1.28 3.59 8.34
CA LEU A 146 -1.37 4.99 7.96
C LEU A 146 -0.33 5.37 6.91
N SER A 147 0.92 4.92 7.05
CA SER A 147 1.98 5.20 6.07
C SER A 147 1.63 4.65 4.70
N LEU A 148 1.18 3.39 4.59
CA LEU A 148 0.73 2.80 3.32
C LEU A 148 -0.47 3.54 2.74
N LEU A 149 -1.41 3.97 3.60
CA LEU A 149 -2.57 4.74 3.17
C LEU A 149 -2.14 6.07 2.55
N PHE A 150 -1.24 6.82 3.21
CA PHE A 150 -0.73 8.09 2.70
C PHE A 150 0.10 7.93 1.44
N ILE A 151 0.95 6.91 1.35
CA ILE A 151 1.70 6.60 0.13
C ILE A 151 0.73 6.32 -1.03
N GLY A 152 -0.31 5.51 -0.77
CA GLY A 152 -1.33 5.22 -1.77
C GLY A 152 -2.12 6.46 -2.20
N ILE A 153 -2.48 7.35 -1.27
CA ILE A 153 -3.17 8.62 -1.57
C ILE A 153 -2.28 9.52 -2.43
N HIS A 154 -1.00 9.67 -2.08
CA HIS A 154 -0.07 10.47 -2.87
C HIS A 154 0.03 9.94 -4.30
N ASN A 155 0.28 8.65 -4.46
CA ASN A 155 0.41 8.03 -5.78
C ASN A 155 -0.90 8.10 -6.60
N ALA A 156 -2.06 7.97 -5.93
CA ALA A 156 -3.37 8.14 -6.58
C ALA A 156 -3.59 9.57 -7.06
N TRP A 157 -3.18 10.56 -6.25
CA TRP A 157 -3.26 11.97 -6.61
C TRP A 157 -2.41 12.28 -7.83
N ASP A 158 -1.16 11.84 -7.87
CA ASP A 158 -0.26 12.06 -9.01
C ASP A 158 -0.82 11.44 -10.29
N SER A 159 -1.36 10.23 -10.21
CA SER A 159 -2.02 9.58 -11.33
C SER A 159 -3.23 10.38 -11.82
N ALA A 160 -4.08 10.87 -10.92
CA ALA A 160 -5.26 11.65 -11.26
C ALA A 160 -4.90 12.99 -11.91
N VAL A 161 -3.88 13.69 -11.39
CA VAL A 161 -3.38 14.95 -11.96
C VAL A 161 -2.80 14.71 -13.37
N TYR A 162 -1.99 13.66 -13.54
CA TYR A 162 -1.43 13.31 -14.84
C TYR A 162 -2.51 13.05 -15.89
N ILE A 163 -3.54 12.26 -15.54
CA ILE A 163 -4.67 11.97 -16.44
C ILE A 163 -5.43 13.26 -16.80
N SER A 164 -5.71 14.11 -15.81
CA SER A 164 -6.50 15.32 -16.01
C SER A 164 -5.81 16.39 -16.86
N THR A 165 -4.47 16.41 -16.88
CA THR A 165 -3.69 17.39 -17.64
C THR A 165 -3.42 16.95 -19.07
N ARG A 166 -3.22 15.65 -19.33
CA ARG A 166 -2.93 15.11 -20.67
C ARG A 166 -4.18 14.74 -21.50
N GLY A 167 -5.33 14.63 -20.89
CA GLY A 167 -6.60 14.40 -21.61
C GLY A 167 -7.16 15.65 -22.34
N ARG A 168 -6.40 16.75 -22.41
CA ARG A 168 -6.80 18.01 -23.02
C ARG A 168 -6.07 18.33 -24.34
N ASP A 169 -5.08 17.53 -24.70
CA ASP A 169 -4.34 17.60 -25.96
C ASP A 169 -4.81 16.50 -26.94
#